data_9441fa32fd12baa597d006d9b310ffdf
#
_entry.id   9441fa32fd12baa597d006d9b310ffdf
#
_cell.length_a   1.000
_cell.length_b   1.000
_cell.length_c   1.000
_cell.angle_alpha   90.00
_cell.angle_beta   90.00
_cell.angle_gamma   90.00
#
_symmetry.space_group_name_H-M   'P 1'
#
loop_
_entity.id
_entity.type
_entity.pdbx_description
1 polymer ?
#
loop_
_entity_poly.entity_id
_entity_poly.type
_entity_poly.pdbx_seq_one_letter_code
_entity_poly.pdbx_strand_id
1 'polypeptide(L)'
;MKHALGGAVAVALLTSIATAEQIKPTAVSFVDGSVEQSLTGQPGDPVEGRKVFANRKQGNCLACHTNPDLAGDSFHGEVGPTMD
;
A
#
# COMPACT_ATOMS: atom_id res chain seq x y z
N MET A 1 -3.09 29.66 54.96
CA MET A 1 -3.97 28.84 54.07
C MET A 1 -3.60 29.15 52.64
N LYS A 2 -2.88 28.29 51.96
CA LYS A 2 -2.43 28.47 50.58
C LYS A 2 -3.18 27.44 49.73
N HIS A 3 -4.13 27.90 48.90
CA HIS A 3 -4.81 27.08 47.93
C HIS A 3 -3.92 27.00 46.69
N ALA A 4 -3.36 25.81 46.41
CA ALA A 4 -2.70 25.50 45.16
C ALA A 4 -3.76 25.10 44.14
N LEU A 5 -4.01 25.94 43.12
CA LEU A 5 -4.78 25.56 41.95
C LEU A 5 -3.89 24.74 41.01
N GLY A 6 -4.10 23.43 41.02
CA GLY A 6 -3.54 22.54 40.00
C GLY A 6 -4.32 22.67 38.72
N GLY A 7 -3.76 23.34 37.74
CA GLY A 7 -4.33 23.39 36.39
C GLY A 7 -4.09 22.05 35.67
N ALA A 8 -5.13 21.30 35.41
CA ALA A 8 -5.09 20.14 34.53
C ALA A 8 -5.06 20.61 33.07
N VAL A 9 -3.92 20.46 32.40
CA VAL A 9 -3.80 20.67 30.96
C VAL A 9 -4.32 19.42 30.26
N ALA A 10 -5.53 19.51 29.71
CA ALA A 10 -6.08 18.47 28.84
C ALA A 10 -5.43 18.59 27.46
N VAL A 11 -4.52 17.67 27.15
CA VAL A 11 -3.96 17.53 25.80
C VAL A 11 -4.98 16.77 24.95
N ALA A 12 -5.70 17.49 24.10
CA ALA A 12 -6.58 16.89 23.12
C ALA A 12 -5.70 16.30 21.99
N LEU A 13 -5.56 14.97 21.94
CA LEU A 13 -4.98 14.24 20.82
C LEU A 13 -5.97 14.27 19.66
N LEU A 14 -5.74 15.16 18.69
CA LEU A 14 -6.43 15.15 17.41
C LEU A 14 -5.91 13.97 16.58
N THR A 15 -6.59 12.83 16.68
CA THR A 15 -6.38 11.70 15.77
C THR A 15 -7.05 12.05 14.44
N SER A 16 -6.27 12.47 13.46
CA SER A 16 -6.73 12.60 12.08
C SER A 16 -6.99 11.19 11.54
N ILE A 17 -8.25 10.83 11.40
CA ILE A 17 -8.67 9.62 10.69
C ILE A 17 -8.48 9.94 9.20
N ALA A 18 -7.44 9.39 8.59
CA ALA A 18 -7.30 9.41 7.14
C ALA A 18 -8.37 8.47 6.56
N THR A 19 -9.46 9.02 6.07
CA THR A 19 -10.45 8.27 5.30
C THR A 19 -9.92 8.09 3.89
N ALA A 20 -9.64 6.85 3.49
CA ALA A 20 -9.37 6.54 2.10
C ALA A 20 -10.66 6.75 1.30
N GLU A 21 -10.67 7.72 0.41
CA GLU A 21 -11.80 7.95 -0.48
C GLU A 21 -11.88 6.82 -1.50
N GLN A 22 -13.02 6.12 -1.53
CA GLN A 22 -13.25 5.06 -2.51
C GLN A 22 -13.57 5.66 -3.88
N ILE A 23 -12.74 5.38 -4.86
CA ILE A 23 -12.99 5.76 -6.24
C ILE A 23 -13.99 4.76 -6.84
N LYS A 24 -15.11 5.27 -7.37
CA LYS A 24 -16.09 4.44 -8.05
C LYS A 24 -15.46 3.83 -9.31
N PRO A 25 -15.74 2.57 -9.66
CA PRO A 25 -15.18 1.93 -10.86
C PRO A 25 -15.43 2.72 -12.15
N THR A 26 -16.56 3.42 -12.24
CA THR A 26 -16.91 4.27 -13.39
C THR A 26 -16.09 5.55 -13.50
N ALA A 27 -15.38 5.93 -12.43
CA ALA A 27 -14.48 7.10 -12.40
C ALA A 27 -13.02 6.75 -12.73
N VAL A 28 -12.72 5.47 -12.93
CA VAL A 28 -11.37 5.02 -13.31
C VAL A 28 -11.18 5.27 -14.80
N SER A 29 -10.13 6.01 -15.14
CA SER A 29 -9.75 6.29 -16.53
C SER A 29 -8.68 5.29 -16.98
N PHE A 30 -8.91 4.70 -18.13
CA PHE A 30 -7.96 3.78 -18.77
C PHE A 30 -7.34 4.42 -20.01
N VAL A 31 -6.05 4.27 -20.16
CA VAL A 31 -5.28 4.66 -21.34
C VAL A 31 -4.56 3.41 -21.84
N ASP A 32 -4.87 2.99 -23.07
CA ASP A 32 -4.31 1.78 -23.69
C ASP A 32 -4.33 0.53 -22.80
N GLY A 33 -5.42 0.36 -22.03
CA GLY A 33 -5.60 -0.75 -21.12
C GLY A 33 -4.92 -0.59 -19.74
N SER A 34 -4.27 0.53 -19.50
CA SER A 34 -3.57 0.84 -18.25
C SER A 34 -4.26 1.96 -17.46
N VAL A 35 -4.14 1.93 -16.17
CA VAL A 35 -4.51 3.03 -15.26
C VAL A 35 -3.25 3.80 -14.91
N GLU A 36 -3.06 4.96 -15.53
CA GLU A 36 -1.84 5.77 -15.37
C GLU A 36 -1.84 6.64 -14.11
N GLN A 37 -3.02 6.93 -13.59
CA GLN A 37 -3.18 7.76 -12.40
C GLN A 37 -3.38 6.89 -11.17
N SER A 38 -2.66 7.19 -10.09
CA SER A 38 -2.88 6.51 -8.82
C SER A 38 -4.32 6.67 -8.35
N LEU A 39 -4.98 5.56 -8.04
CA LEU A 39 -6.37 5.56 -7.52
C LEU A 39 -6.44 6.07 -6.07
N THR A 40 -5.32 6.14 -5.36
CA THR A 40 -5.22 6.66 -3.98
C THR A 40 -4.84 8.13 -3.94
N GLY A 41 -4.51 8.75 -5.08
CA GLY A 41 -3.97 10.10 -5.15
C GLY A 41 -2.50 10.20 -4.72
N GLN A 42 -1.88 9.09 -4.32
CA GLN A 42 -0.46 9.00 -3.96
C GLN A 42 0.26 8.08 -4.94
N PRO A 43 1.50 8.39 -5.32
CA PRO A 43 2.28 7.49 -6.17
C PRO A 43 2.56 6.18 -5.44
N GLY A 44 2.67 5.08 -6.21
CA GLY A 44 3.12 3.81 -5.69
C GLY A 44 4.60 3.86 -5.29
N ASP A 45 5.02 2.95 -4.40
CA ASP A 45 6.40 2.77 -4.03
C ASP A 45 6.92 1.44 -4.63
N PRO A 46 7.71 1.49 -5.71
CA PRO A 46 8.18 0.28 -6.37
C PRO A 46 9.17 -0.52 -5.52
N VAL A 47 9.90 0.11 -4.61
CA VAL A 47 10.85 -0.56 -3.71
C VAL A 47 10.09 -1.38 -2.67
N GLU A 48 9.12 -0.78 -2.02
CA GLU A 48 8.26 -1.49 -1.07
C GLU A 48 7.34 -2.49 -1.79
N GLY A 49 6.81 -2.15 -2.94
CA GLY A 49 6.00 -3.04 -3.78
C GLY A 49 6.76 -4.31 -4.17
N ARG A 50 8.05 -4.21 -4.52
CA ARG A 50 8.92 -5.36 -4.78
C ARG A 50 9.03 -6.28 -3.56
N LYS A 51 9.20 -5.72 -2.37
CA LYS A 51 9.25 -6.49 -1.12
C LYS A 51 7.93 -7.22 -0.85
N VAL A 52 6.82 -6.53 -1.01
CA VAL A 52 5.48 -7.12 -0.85
C VAL A 52 5.24 -8.24 -1.86
N PHE A 53 5.64 -8.04 -3.11
CA PHE A 53 5.51 -9.03 -4.19
C PHE A 53 6.23 -10.34 -3.87
N ALA A 54 7.47 -10.24 -3.37
CA ALA A 54 8.32 -11.39 -3.03
C ALA A 54 7.99 -12.01 -1.66
N ASN A 55 7.39 -11.26 -0.75
CA ASN A 55 7.17 -11.70 0.63
C ASN A 55 6.02 -12.69 0.74
N ARG A 56 6.33 -13.90 1.18
CA ARG A 56 5.37 -15.00 1.35
C ARG A 56 4.25 -14.73 2.36
N LYS A 57 4.48 -13.82 3.29
CA LYS A 57 3.51 -13.43 4.32
C LYS A 57 2.69 -12.19 3.96
N GLN A 58 3.00 -11.56 2.83
CA GLN A 58 2.32 -10.35 2.34
C GLN A 58 1.64 -10.64 1.01
N GLY A 59 2.13 -10.09 -0.10
CA GLY A 59 1.53 -10.31 -1.41
C GLY A 59 1.66 -11.74 -1.91
N ASN A 60 2.83 -12.36 -1.67
CA ASN A 60 3.14 -13.73 -2.09
C ASN A 60 2.91 -13.98 -3.58
N CYS A 61 3.15 -12.98 -4.41
CA CYS A 61 2.85 -13.06 -5.84
C CYS A 61 3.78 -14.02 -6.58
N LEU A 62 5.04 -14.16 -6.12
CA LEU A 62 5.99 -15.11 -6.69
C LEU A 62 5.56 -16.58 -6.55
N ALA A 63 4.67 -16.90 -5.62
CA ALA A 63 4.15 -18.26 -5.48
C ALA A 63 3.43 -18.76 -6.74
N CYS A 64 2.87 -17.84 -7.53
CA CYS A 64 2.11 -18.14 -8.75
C CYS A 64 2.68 -17.49 -10.01
N HIS A 65 3.46 -16.42 -9.88
CA HIS A 65 3.99 -15.65 -11.00
C HIS A 65 5.52 -15.60 -11.00
N THR A 66 6.11 -15.87 -12.14
CA THR A 66 7.52 -15.53 -12.35
C THR A 66 7.68 -14.05 -12.64
N ASN A 67 8.82 -13.50 -12.21
CA ASN A 67 9.22 -12.15 -12.55
C ASN A 67 10.72 -12.15 -12.82
N PRO A 68 11.20 -11.77 -14.01
CA PRO A 68 12.62 -11.78 -14.37
C PRO A 68 13.51 -10.98 -13.41
N ASP A 69 13.00 -9.84 -12.90
CA ASP A 69 13.74 -9.01 -11.95
C ASP A 69 13.93 -9.65 -10.58
N LEU A 70 13.20 -10.72 -10.31
CA LEU A 70 13.24 -11.48 -9.06
C LEU A 70 13.79 -12.89 -9.26
N ALA A 71 14.49 -13.15 -10.37
CA ALA A 71 15.02 -14.47 -10.72
C ALA A 71 15.95 -15.07 -9.65
N GLY A 72 16.59 -14.22 -8.83
CA GLY A 72 17.43 -14.65 -7.72
C GLY A 72 16.67 -15.06 -6.45
N ASP A 73 15.38 -14.75 -6.36
CA ASP A 73 14.56 -15.16 -5.22
C ASP A 73 14.11 -16.62 -5.34
N SER A 74 13.84 -17.25 -4.20
CA SER A 74 13.37 -18.63 -4.16
C SER A 74 11.86 -18.74 -4.37
N PHE A 75 11.40 -19.90 -4.81
CA PHE A 75 9.97 -20.26 -4.86
C PHE A 75 9.14 -19.49 -5.90
N HIS A 76 9.60 -19.49 -7.13
CA HIS A 76 8.83 -19.01 -8.28
C HIS A 76 7.77 -20.03 -8.69
N GLY A 77 6.53 -19.57 -8.85
CA GLY A 77 5.45 -20.35 -9.43
C GLY A 77 5.20 -19.98 -10.87
N GLU A 78 4.65 -20.92 -11.64
CA GLU A 78 4.32 -20.75 -13.05
C GLU A 78 2.81 -20.95 -13.31
N VAL A 79 1.99 -20.84 -12.27
CA VAL A 79 0.54 -21.01 -12.38
C VAL A 79 -0.11 -19.82 -13.08
N GLY A 80 0.35 -18.61 -12.78
CA GLY A 80 -0.06 -17.39 -13.44
C GLY A 80 0.91 -16.99 -14.56
N PRO A 81 0.53 -16.02 -15.41
CA PRO A 81 1.43 -15.50 -16.45
C PRO A 81 2.65 -14.80 -15.83
N THR A 82 3.73 -14.73 -16.60
CA THR A 82 4.93 -13.98 -16.23
C THR A 82 4.60 -12.49 -16.05
N MET A 83 5.15 -11.90 -14.99
CA MET A 83 4.99 -10.49 -14.66
C MET A 83 6.26 -9.73 -15.07
N ASP A 84 6.38 -9.36 -16.32
CA ASP A 84 7.49 -8.63 -16.94
C ASP A 84 7.08 -7.24 -17.42
#